data_86597546394aeeb3fbee43f902172e0b
#
_entry.id   86597546394aeeb3fbee43f902172e0b
#
_cell.length_a   1.000
_cell.length_b   1.000
_cell.length_c   1.000
_cell.angle_alpha   90.00
_cell.angle_beta   90.00
_cell.angle_gamma   90.00
#
_symmetry.space_group_name_H-M   'P 1'
#
loop_
_entity.id
_entity.type
_entity.pdbx_description
1 polymer ?
#
loop_
_entity_poly.entity_id
_entity_poly.type
_entity_poly.pdbx_seq_one_letter_code
_entity_poly.pdbx_strand_id
1 'polypeptide(L)'
;MKVSVREVGAVISDIILYIWQLPQNLLGLLIKYIVRAELLYSSLYVWKLRSGLSLGNYIFVNEHCADSTILHELGHRKQSRILGPLYLLVIGIPSFLWASLRQLGLFKSKSYYWFYTEKWANKLGGVS
;
A
#
# COMPACT_ATOMS: atom_id res chain seq x y z
N MET A 1 -19.15 -28.13 -7.26
CA MET A 1 -17.99 -27.39 -7.79
C MET A 1 -16.72 -28.04 -7.28
N LYS A 2 -15.84 -28.41 -8.20
CA LYS A 2 -14.55 -29.02 -7.81
C LYS A 2 -13.51 -27.92 -7.67
N VAL A 3 -12.86 -27.89 -6.51
CA VAL A 3 -11.77 -26.94 -6.23
C VAL A 3 -10.46 -27.72 -6.38
N SER A 4 -9.51 -27.19 -7.16
CA SER A 4 -8.22 -27.85 -7.36
C SER A 4 -7.32 -27.67 -6.13
N VAL A 5 -6.32 -28.56 -6.01
CA VAL A 5 -5.31 -28.45 -4.95
C VAL A 5 -4.56 -27.11 -5.05
N ARG A 6 -4.30 -26.65 -6.29
CA ARG A 6 -3.64 -25.35 -6.53
C ARG A 6 -4.49 -24.19 -6.00
N GLU A 7 -5.81 -24.21 -6.22
CA GLU A 7 -6.71 -23.17 -5.73
C GLU A 7 -6.77 -23.16 -4.20
N VAL A 8 -6.83 -24.35 -3.57
CA VAL A 8 -6.79 -24.46 -2.11
C VAL A 8 -5.47 -23.90 -1.56
N GLY A 9 -4.34 -24.24 -2.20
CA GLY A 9 -3.03 -23.74 -1.80
C GLY A 9 -2.93 -22.23 -1.94
N ALA A 10 -3.49 -21.63 -3.00
CA ALA A 10 -3.52 -20.18 -3.20
C ALA A 10 -4.34 -19.49 -2.11
N VAL A 11 -5.50 -20.02 -1.74
CA VAL A 11 -6.33 -19.47 -0.67
C VAL A 11 -5.59 -19.51 0.67
N ILE A 12 -4.93 -20.63 0.98
CA ILE A 12 -4.16 -20.78 2.21
C ILE A 12 -3.01 -19.76 2.23
N SER A 13 -2.30 -19.59 1.11
CA SER A 13 -1.22 -18.60 1.00
C SER A 13 -1.73 -17.18 1.23
N ASP A 14 -2.88 -16.84 0.68
CA ASP A 14 -3.50 -15.51 0.86
C ASP A 14 -3.86 -15.27 2.32
N ILE A 15 -4.41 -16.28 3.00
CA ILE A 15 -4.73 -16.18 4.43
C ILE A 15 -3.46 -15.96 5.25
N ILE A 16 -2.42 -16.72 4.99
CA ILE A 16 -1.14 -16.60 5.70
C ILE A 16 -0.54 -15.21 5.47
N LEU A 17 -0.55 -14.71 4.23
CA LEU A 17 -0.05 -13.37 3.92
C LEU A 17 -0.89 -12.29 4.60
N TYR A 18 -2.20 -12.48 4.69
CA TYR A 18 -3.07 -11.52 5.38
C TYR A 18 -2.72 -11.44 6.87
N ILE A 19 -2.55 -12.59 7.52
CA ILE A 19 -2.18 -12.68 8.94
C ILE A 19 -0.78 -12.12 9.18
N TRP A 20 0.16 -12.40 8.28
CA TRP A 20 1.54 -11.89 8.34
C TRP A 20 1.58 -10.36 8.33
N GLN A 21 0.64 -9.73 7.63
CA GLN A 21 0.52 -8.29 7.48
C GLN A 21 -0.61 -7.72 8.36
N LEU A 22 -0.97 -8.39 9.44
CA LEU A 22 -2.20 -8.10 10.19
C LEU A 22 -2.31 -6.67 10.70
N PRO A 23 -1.27 -6.03 11.30
CA PRO A 23 -1.41 -4.67 11.81
C PRO A 23 -1.84 -3.68 10.73
N GLN A 24 -1.17 -3.66 9.58
CA GLN A 24 -1.51 -2.76 8.48
C GLN A 24 -2.81 -3.14 7.81
N ASN A 25 -3.14 -4.43 7.73
CA ASN A 25 -4.40 -4.89 7.16
C ASN A 25 -5.59 -4.43 8.01
N LEU A 26 -5.48 -4.53 9.33
CA LEU A 26 -6.54 -4.04 10.22
C LEU A 26 -6.74 -2.53 10.08
N LEU A 27 -5.65 -1.78 9.99
CA LEU A 27 -5.71 -0.33 9.79
C LEU A 27 -6.32 0.00 8.43
N GLY A 28 -5.93 -0.70 7.37
CA GLY A 28 -6.50 -0.54 6.03
C GLY A 28 -7.99 -0.83 5.99
N LEU A 29 -8.40 -1.91 6.65
CA LEU A 29 -9.81 -2.27 6.76
C LEU A 29 -10.62 -1.19 7.47
N LEU A 30 -10.09 -0.64 8.54
CA LEU A 30 -10.72 0.45 9.29
C LEU A 30 -10.87 1.70 8.40
N ILE A 31 -9.81 2.10 7.72
CA ILE A 31 -9.81 3.27 6.84
C ILE A 31 -10.83 3.09 5.70
N LYS A 32 -10.89 1.90 5.10
CA LYS A 32 -11.86 1.56 4.06
C LYS A 32 -13.28 1.90 4.48
N TYR A 33 -13.66 1.52 5.70
CA TYR A 33 -15.00 1.78 6.21
C TYR A 33 -15.21 3.25 6.57
N ILE A 34 -14.23 3.91 7.18
CA ILE A 34 -14.33 5.31 7.59
C ILE A 34 -14.47 6.23 6.40
N VAL A 35 -13.63 6.07 5.37
CA VAL A 35 -13.64 6.94 4.19
C VAL A 35 -14.58 6.46 3.10
N ARG A 36 -15.24 5.31 3.29
CA ARG A 36 -16.17 4.71 2.32
C ARG A 36 -15.55 4.59 0.93
N ALA A 37 -14.31 4.09 0.88
CA ALA A 37 -13.62 3.88 -0.38
C ALA A 37 -14.33 2.81 -1.22
N GLU A 38 -14.37 3.02 -2.54
CA GLU A 38 -15.02 2.09 -3.46
C GLU A 38 -14.00 1.11 -4.02
N LEU A 39 -14.37 -0.18 -4.00
CA LEU A 39 -13.52 -1.23 -4.56
C LEU A 39 -13.50 -1.11 -6.09
N LEU A 40 -12.30 -0.98 -6.67
CA LEU A 40 -12.13 -1.02 -8.11
C LEU A 40 -11.87 -2.46 -8.58
N TYR A 41 -10.81 -3.10 -8.08
CA TYR A 41 -10.53 -4.52 -8.29
C TYR A 41 -9.42 -4.99 -7.34
N SER A 42 -9.44 -6.26 -6.98
CA SER A 42 -8.34 -6.95 -6.26
C SER A 42 -7.75 -6.15 -5.07
N SER A 43 -8.61 -5.64 -4.18
CA SER A 43 -8.22 -4.85 -3.01
C SER A 43 -7.62 -3.48 -3.35
N LEU A 44 -7.80 -3.01 -4.59
CA LEU A 44 -7.50 -1.65 -4.99
C LEU A 44 -8.77 -0.82 -4.86
N TYR A 45 -8.71 0.21 -4.00
CA TYR A 45 -9.85 1.07 -3.69
C TYR A 45 -9.60 2.48 -4.23
N VAL A 46 -10.64 3.14 -4.69
CA VAL A 46 -10.58 4.54 -5.10
C VAL A 46 -11.22 5.42 -4.05
N TRP A 47 -10.63 6.58 -3.84
CA TRP A 47 -11.14 7.59 -2.92
C TRP A 47 -10.93 8.98 -3.49
N LYS A 48 -11.46 9.99 -2.79
CA LYS A 48 -11.40 11.38 -3.27
C LYS A 48 -10.10 12.11 -2.88
N LEU A 49 -9.32 11.54 -1.97
CA LEU A 49 -8.05 12.13 -1.57
C LEU A 49 -7.04 12.02 -2.72
N ARG A 50 -6.17 13.03 -2.84
CA ARG A 50 -5.16 13.07 -3.92
C ARG A 50 -4.04 12.08 -3.71
N SER A 51 -3.66 11.83 -2.47
CA SER A 51 -2.55 10.94 -2.17
C SER A 51 -2.96 9.48 -2.22
N GLY A 52 -2.01 8.62 -2.59
CA GLY A 52 -2.17 7.18 -2.44
C GLY A 52 -1.81 6.72 -1.04
N LEU A 53 -2.32 5.55 -0.66
CA LEU A 53 -2.01 4.92 0.61
C LEU A 53 -2.01 3.41 0.42
N SER A 54 -1.02 2.74 0.98
CA SER A 54 -0.93 1.29 0.93
C SER A 54 -0.77 0.75 2.35
N LEU A 55 -1.72 -0.09 2.75
CA LEU A 55 -1.74 -0.73 4.07
C LEU A 55 -1.97 -2.23 3.87
N GLY A 56 -0.89 -2.97 3.68
CA GLY A 56 -0.94 -4.39 3.44
C GLY A 56 -1.67 -4.71 2.14
N ASN A 57 -2.77 -5.44 2.23
CA ASN A 57 -3.59 -5.78 1.07
C ASN A 57 -4.45 -4.63 0.58
N TYR A 58 -4.63 -3.57 1.38
CA TYR A 58 -5.53 -2.46 1.05
C TYR A 58 -4.73 -1.32 0.43
N ILE A 59 -5.04 -1.01 -0.81
CA ILE A 59 -4.43 0.10 -1.56
C ILE A 59 -5.53 1.10 -1.91
N PHE A 60 -5.27 2.37 -1.61
CA PHE A 60 -6.20 3.47 -1.87
C PHE A 60 -5.53 4.45 -2.81
N VAL A 61 -6.21 4.80 -3.89
CA VAL A 61 -5.71 5.76 -4.88
C VAL A 61 -6.82 6.70 -5.30
N ASN A 62 -6.44 7.89 -5.79
CA ASN A 62 -7.41 8.80 -6.38
C ASN A 62 -7.93 8.21 -7.69
N GLU A 63 -9.20 8.44 -8.00
CA GLU A 63 -9.82 7.91 -9.22
C GLU A 63 -9.18 8.43 -10.51
N HIS A 64 -8.47 9.56 -10.44
CA HIS A 64 -7.79 10.17 -11.58
C HIS A 64 -6.26 10.00 -11.51
N CYS A 65 -5.77 9.08 -10.69
CA CYS A 65 -4.32 8.88 -10.54
C CYS A 65 -3.69 8.30 -11.80
N ALA A 66 -2.39 8.54 -11.96
CA ALA A 66 -1.61 7.94 -13.04
C ALA A 66 -1.33 6.46 -12.75
N ASP A 67 -1.07 5.69 -13.80
CA ASP A 67 -0.69 4.27 -13.65
C ASP A 67 0.56 4.11 -12.79
N SER A 68 1.50 5.04 -12.88
CA SER A 68 2.71 5.03 -12.04
C SER A 68 2.40 5.12 -10.56
N THR A 69 1.32 5.82 -10.18
CA THR A 69 0.87 5.88 -8.79
C THR A 69 0.41 4.51 -8.30
N ILE A 70 -0.35 3.79 -9.12
CA ILE A 70 -0.79 2.44 -8.79
C ILE A 70 0.42 1.51 -8.63
N LEU A 71 1.38 1.58 -9.55
CA LEU A 71 2.60 0.78 -9.46
C LEU A 71 3.41 1.10 -8.21
N HIS A 72 3.50 2.37 -7.84
CA HIS A 72 4.17 2.81 -6.62
C HIS A 72 3.50 2.19 -5.37
N GLU A 73 2.18 2.24 -5.32
CA GLU A 73 1.44 1.66 -4.19
C GLU A 73 1.55 0.14 -4.16
N LEU A 74 1.63 -0.51 -5.31
CA LEU A 74 1.94 -1.95 -5.37
C LEU A 74 3.35 -2.25 -4.84
N GLY A 75 4.28 -1.32 -5.02
CA GLY A 75 5.62 -1.41 -4.42
C GLY A 75 5.54 -1.40 -2.90
N HIS A 76 4.72 -0.54 -2.32
CA HIS A 76 4.46 -0.54 -0.87
C HIS A 76 3.82 -1.86 -0.41
N ARG A 77 2.93 -2.44 -1.21
CA ARG A 77 2.37 -3.76 -0.91
C ARG A 77 3.48 -4.82 -0.82
N LYS A 78 4.44 -4.77 -1.73
CA LYS A 78 5.59 -5.69 -1.69
C LYS A 78 6.42 -5.48 -0.44
N GLN A 79 6.66 -4.22 -0.03
CA GLN A 79 7.34 -3.91 1.23
C GLN A 79 6.60 -4.54 2.41
N SER A 80 5.28 -4.43 2.42
CA SER A 80 4.43 -5.00 3.47
C SER A 80 4.60 -6.52 3.54
N ARG A 81 4.63 -7.20 2.40
CA ARG A 81 4.83 -8.64 2.35
C ARG A 81 6.21 -9.07 2.82
N ILE A 82 7.23 -8.27 2.52
CA ILE A 82 8.60 -8.53 2.95
C ILE A 82 8.75 -8.33 4.46
N LEU A 83 8.23 -7.22 4.97
CA LEU A 83 8.43 -6.80 6.37
C LEU A 83 7.38 -7.36 7.32
N GLY A 84 6.23 -7.78 6.82
CA GLY A 84 5.16 -8.32 7.65
C GLY A 84 4.73 -7.35 8.74
N PRO A 85 4.66 -7.78 10.01
CA PRO A 85 4.19 -6.94 11.11
C PRO A 85 5.09 -5.74 11.40
N LEU A 86 6.30 -5.70 10.85
CA LEU A 86 7.22 -4.55 11.03
C LEU A 86 6.97 -3.43 10.02
N TYR A 87 6.10 -3.64 9.04
CA TYR A 87 5.86 -2.68 7.97
C TYR A 87 5.51 -1.28 8.49
N LEU A 88 4.59 -1.20 9.45
CA LEU A 88 4.15 0.11 9.98
C LEU A 88 5.29 0.88 10.62
N LEU A 89 6.21 0.19 11.31
CA LEU A 89 7.35 0.83 11.96
C LEU A 89 8.43 1.26 10.97
N VAL A 90 8.72 0.42 9.98
CA VAL A 90 9.85 0.64 9.07
C VAL A 90 9.44 1.52 7.88
N ILE A 91 8.22 1.37 7.39
CA ILE A 91 7.75 2.05 6.19
C ILE A 91 6.57 2.96 6.49
N GLY A 92 5.51 2.45 7.12
CA GLY A 92 4.25 3.17 7.26
C GLY A 92 4.39 4.49 8.00
N ILE A 93 4.91 4.47 9.21
CA ILE A 93 5.10 5.69 10.01
C ILE A 93 6.13 6.62 9.37
N PRO A 94 7.33 6.17 8.96
CA PRO A 94 8.27 7.05 8.28
C PRO A 94 7.72 7.66 7.00
N SER A 95 7.00 6.89 6.19
CA SER A 95 6.39 7.38 4.96
C SER A 95 5.34 8.45 5.24
N PHE A 96 4.50 8.22 6.24
CA PHE A 96 3.49 9.20 6.66
C PHE A 96 4.13 10.50 7.14
N LEU A 97 5.18 10.40 7.96
CA LEU A 97 5.92 11.58 8.43
C LEU A 97 6.56 12.33 7.27
N TRP A 98 7.17 11.61 6.33
CA TRP A 98 7.76 12.21 5.14
C TRP A 98 6.74 12.98 4.31
N ALA A 99 5.59 12.35 4.02
CA ALA A 99 4.51 12.99 3.28
C ALA A 99 3.99 14.23 4.00
N SER A 100 3.86 14.17 5.34
CA SER A 100 3.40 15.30 6.14
C SER A 100 4.39 16.46 6.10
N LEU A 101 5.68 16.17 6.25
CA LEU A 101 6.73 17.19 6.16
C LEU A 101 6.73 17.86 4.78
N ARG A 102 6.55 17.08 3.73
CA ARG A 102 6.47 17.60 2.36
C ARG A 102 5.26 18.51 2.18
N GLN A 103 4.11 18.15 2.74
CA GLN A 103 2.91 19.00 2.70
C GLN A 103 3.10 20.32 3.43
N LEU A 104 3.91 20.32 4.50
CA LEU A 104 4.25 21.54 5.22
C LEU A 104 5.28 22.41 4.49
N GLY A 105 5.73 21.97 3.32
CA GLY A 105 6.69 22.73 2.50
C GLY A 105 8.14 22.51 2.86
N LEU A 106 8.45 21.52 3.68
CA LEU A 106 9.82 21.17 4.05
C LEU A 106 10.47 20.28 2.98
N PHE A 107 11.79 20.34 2.88
CA PHE A 107 12.59 19.53 1.95
C PHE A 107 12.18 19.69 0.48
N LYS A 108 11.83 20.91 0.08
CA LYS A 108 11.38 21.20 -1.29
C LYS A 108 12.42 20.91 -2.36
N SER A 109 13.70 20.94 -2.02
CA SER A 109 14.79 20.66 -2.96
C SER A 109 14.91 19.18 -3.29
N LYS A 110 14.23 18.30 -2.54
CA LYS A 110 14.28 16.86 -2.75
C LYS A 110 13.00 16.39 -3.44
N SER A 111 13.14 15.37 -4.31
CA SER A 111 11.97 14.69 -4.85
C SER A 111 11.24 13.92 -3.74
N TYR A 112 9.91 13.77 -3.88
CA TYR A 112 9.14 12.90 -2.98
C TYR A 112 9.76 11.50 -2.92
N TYR A 113 10.25 11.01 -4.03
CA TYR A 113 10.82 9.66 -4.16
C TYR A 113 12.29 9.56 -3.75
N TRP A 114 12.86 10.64 -3.21
CA TRP A 114 14.19 10.62 -2.63
C TRP A 114 14.27 9.84 -1.32
N PHE A 115 13.21 9.89 -0.52
CA PHE A 115 13.16 9.24 0.79
C PHE A 115 13.15 7.72 0.63
N TYR A 116 13.84 7.00 1.52
CA TYR A 116 14.09 5.56 1.36
C TYR A 116 12.80 4.74 1.18
N THR A 117 11.74 5.07 1.92
CA THR A 117 10.47 4.34 1.85
C THR A 117 9.85 4.43 0.46
N GLU A 118 9.85 5.62 -0.14
CA GLU A 118 9.26 5.89 -1.44
C GLU A 118 10.16 5.44 -2.59
N LYS A 119 11.46 5.62 -2.42
CA LYS A 119 12.45 5.16 -3.40
C LYS A 119 12.40 3.64 -3.56
N TRP A 120 12.36 2.93 -2.45
CA TRP A 120 12.27 1.47 -2.46
C TRP A 120 10.93 0.99 -3.03
N ALA A 121 9.81 1.68 -2.69
CA ALA A 121 8.50 1.36 -3.25
C ALA A 121 8.50 1.49 -4.77
N ASN A 122 9.08 2.57 -5.31
CA ASN A 122 9.22 2.74 -6.76
C ASN A 122 10.01 1.59 -7.39
N LYS A 123 11.12 1.21 -6.78
CA LYS A 123 11.94 0.12 -7.28
C LYS A 123 11.17 -1.21 -7.32
N LEU A 124 10.47 -1.53 -6.24
CA LEU A 124 9.68 -2.77 -6.15
C LEU A 124 8.47 -2.75 -7.08
N GLY A 125 7.88 -1.59 -7.30
CA GLY A 125 6.72 -1.42 -8.18
C GLY A 125 7.07 -1.32 -9.65
N GLY A 126 8.36 -1.23 -9.99
CA GLY A 126 8.79 -1.09 -11.37
C GLY A 126 8.61 0.31 -11.93
N VAL A 127 8.61 1.34 -11.08
CA VAL A 127 8.54 2.75 -11.49
C VAL A 127 9.95 3.28 -11.64
N SER A 128 10.25 3.81 -12.82
CA SER A 128 11.58 4.38 -13.14
C SER A 128 11.67 5.87 -12.81
#